data_9152aff0bc130d340b77f543dd7d00bb
#
_entry.id   9152aff0bc130d340b77f543dd7d00bb
#
_cell.length_a   1.000
_cell.length_b   1.000
_cell.length_c   1.000
_cell.angle_alpha   90.00
_cell.angle_beta   90.00
_cell.angle_gamma   90.00
#
_symmetry.space_group_name_H-M   'P 1'
#
loop_
_entity.id
_entity.type
_entity.pdbx_description
1 polymer ?
#
loop_
_entity_poly.entity_id
_entity_poly.type
_entity_poly.pdbx_seq_one_letter_code
_entity_poly.pdbx_strand_id
1 'polypeptide(L)'
;MLFVGLAQKAREYGIGPDIVVQLIPFLVPEALMFAIPATSLFSVCVVFGRMAADNEVTALESLGLSKTMVIVPALLMSFGLSLFAVWLNDVSYAWSHFGIERVVLRSTDRIVYSVLQQEGSFKSDQFSIEVNRVDGRTLIHPVVTVNSSGDNIRMSAAKGSLTVDPKRQSLQFRMEQGSIDSESNFRLVDGENSLYELPLRSPDELKQQNANPSHLYLSQISNEIGEQEQQLAALESQIELEATAQFLTGDFVGLTQESWKSQNKKLEDSRYRLARLKVVPHRRWANGFSCIAFAIIGVPIALRLKTGNYATTFGACFLPILLLYYPLFMFGLNGAKSGALPAWSVWIGNVACAIIGFVLLKRELRS
;
A
#
# COMPACT_ATOMS: atom_id res chain seq x y z
N MET A 1 5.48 5.57 -14.44
CA MET A 1 4.93 4.21 -14.22
C MET A 1 3.58 4.24 -13.52
N LEU A 2 3.43 4.87 -12.34
CA LEU A 2 2.15 4.95 -11.60
C LEU A 2 1.00 5.56 -12.43
N PHE A 3 1.23 6.69 -13.09
CA PHE A 3 0.21 7.35 -13.92
C PHE A 3 -0.20 6.52 -15.16
N VAL A 4 0.75 5.82 -15.77
CA VAL A 4 0.45 4.95 -16.93
C VAL A 4 -0.38 3.74 -16.50
N GLY A 5 -0.02 3.11 -15.38
CA GLY A 5 -0.79 2.00 -14.81
C GLY A 5 -2.21 2.42 -14.38
N LEU A 6 -2.35 3.63 -13.82
CA LEU A 6 -3.66 4.19 -13.48
C LEU A 6 -4.50 4.49 -14.73
N ALA A 7 -3.90 5.08 -15.77
CA ALA A 7 -4.58 5.38 -17.03
C ALA A 7 -5.03 4.11 -17.77
N GLN A 8 -4.21 3.04 -17.73
CA GLN A 8 -4.58 1.75 -18.29
C GLN A 8 -5.74 1.12 -17.53
N LYS A 9 -5.67 1.06 -16.21
CA LYS A 9 -6.78 0.57 -15.37
C LYS A 9 -8.04 1.43 -15.51
N ALA A 10 -7.88 2.76 -15.57
CA ALA A 10 -9.01 3.65 -15.78
C ALA A 10 -9.74 3.35 -17.10
N ARG A 11 -8.97 3.05 -18.16
CA ARG A 11 -9.54 2.68 -19.46
C ARG A 11 -10.21 1.31 -19.44
N GLU A 12 -9.63 0.36 -18.71
CA GLU A 12 -10.15 -1.01 -18.55
C GLU A 12 -11.46 -1.03 -17.74
N TYR A 13 -11.58 -0.17 -16.71
CA TYR A 13 -12.77 -0.06 -15.88
C TYR A 13 -13.75 1.04 -16.30
N GLY A 14 -13.58 1.66 -17.49
CA GLY A 14 -14.48 2.72 -17.98
C GLY A 14 -14.49 3.98 -17.10
N ILE A 15 -13.45 4.22 -16.33
CA ILE A 15 -13.32 5.37 -15.45
C ILE A 15 -13.08 6.63 -16.29
N GLY A 16 -13.98 7.61 -16.19
CA GLY A 16 -13.85 8.87 -16.90
C GLY A 16 -12.60 9.66 -16.53
N PRO A 17 -12.06 10.48 -17.44
CA PRO A 17 -10.85 11.27 -17.18
C PRO A 17 -11.01 12.28 -16.03
N ASP A 18 -12.22 12.69 -15.73
CA ASP A 18 -12.57 13.56 -14.60
C ASP A 18 -12.27 12.91 -13.24
N ILE A 19 -12.51 11.62 -13.10
CA ILE A 19 -12.18 10.85 -11.88
C ILE A 19 -10.68 10.67 -11.76
N VAL A 20 -9.96 10.41 -12.88
CA VAL A 20 -8.51 10.29 -12.90
C VAL A 20 -7.85 11.59 -12.41
N VAL A 21 -8.32 12.74 -12.89
CA VAL A 21 -7.81 14.04 -12.43
C VAL A 21 -8.03 14.27 -10.93
N GLN A 22 -9.16 13.83 -10.39
CA GLN A 22 -9.44 13.91 -8.95
C GLN A 22 -8.55 13.00 -8.11
N LEU A 23 -7.99 11.92 -8.67
CA LEU A 23 -7.07 11.02 -7.98
C LEU A 23 -5.62 11.55 -7.93
N ILE A 24 -5.23 12.43 -8.87
CA ILE A 24 -3.86 12.96 -8.95
C ILE A 24 -3.36 13.54 -7.61
N PRO A 25 -4.08 14.45 -6.91
CA PRO A 25 -3.58 15.04 -5.67
C PRO A 25 -3.34 14.02 -4.55
N PHE A 26 -3.98 12.87 -4.59
CA PHE A 26 -3.78 11.80 -3.61
C PHE A 26 -2.60 10.87 -3.95
N LEU A 27 -2.19 10.83 -5.23
CA LEU A 27 -1.04 10.05 -5.70
C LEU A 27 0.28 10.84 -5.63
N VAL A 28 0.22 12.18 -5.65
CA VAL A 28 1.42 13.03 -5.60
C VAL A 28 2.27 12.77 -4.36
N PRO A 29 1.75 12.71 -3.13
CA PRO A 29 2.57 12.45 -1.94
C PRO A 29 3.27 11.08 -2.01
N GLU A 30 2.61 10.05 -2.56
CA GLU A 30 3.20 8.72 -2.75
C GLU A 30 4.34 8.76 -3.79
N ALA A 31 4.18 9.51 -4.88
CA ALA A 31 5.23 9.70 -5.87
C ALA A 31 6.43 10.47 -5.28
N LEU A 32 6.19 11.50 -4.46
CA LEU A 32 7.23 12.28 -3.79
C LEU A 32 8.06 11.44 -2.83
N MET A 33 7.47 10.45 -2.17
CA MET A 33 8.18 9.54 -1.28
C MET A 33 9.35 8.82 -1.97
N PHE A 34 9.20 8.48 -3.26
CA PHE A 34 10.27 7.88 -4.07
C PHE A 34 11.15 8.91 -4.77
N ALA A 35 10.57 10.05 -5.14
CA ALA A 35 11.29 11.10 -5.85
C ALA A 35 12.32 11.80 -4.96
N ILE A 36 12.01 12.06 -3.68
CA ILE A 36 12.90 12.81 -2.77
C ILE A 36 14.27 12.14 -2.59
N PRO A 37 14.40 10.83 -2.30
CA PRO A 37 15.70 10.19 -2.21
C PRO A 37 16.50 10.22 -3.52
N ALA A 38 15.80 10.04 -4.66
CA ALA A 38 16.44 10.07 -5.98
C ALA A 38 16.94 11.48 -6.34
N THR A 39 16.14 12.52 -6.07
CA THR A 39 16.53 13.92 -6.31
C THR A 39 17.63 14.38 -5.36
N SER A 40 17.63 13.91 -4.10
CA SER A 40 18.72 14.14 -3.15
C SER A 40 20.05 13.60 -3.68
N LEU A 41 20.06 12.34 -4.14
CA LEU A 41 21.22 11.74 -4.78
C LEU A 41 21.66 12.52 -6.02
N PHE A 42 20.71 12.87 -6.89
CA PHE A 42 20.99 13.63 -8.11
C PHE A 42 21.65 14.97 -7.78
N SER A 43 21.13 15.72 -6.81
CA SER A 43 21.69 17.00 -6.38
C SER A 43 23.12 16.85 -5.87
N VAL A 44 23.38 15.81 -5.05
CA VAL A 44 24.75 15.49 -4.58
C VAL A 44 25.67 15.20 -5.77
N CYS A 45 25.22 14.38 -6.73
CA CYS A 45 26.03 14.04 -7.90
C CYS A 45 26.33 15.26 -8.78
N VAL A 46 25.37 16.16 -8.97
CA VAL A 46 25.57 17.40 -9.76
C VAL A 46 26.56 18.33 -9.06
N VAL A 47 26.36 18.60 -7.78
CA VAL A 47 27.20 19.54 -7.05
C VAL A 47 28.63 19.02 -6.92
N PHE A 48 28.81 17.84 -6.33
CA PHE A 48 30.15 17.30 -6.07
C PHE A 48 30.85 16.82 -7.34
N GLY A 49 30.11 16.33 -8.34
CA GLY A 49 30.67 15.98 -9.65
C GLY A 49 31.22 17.20 -10.39
N ARG A 50 30.51 18.34 -10.33
CA ARG A 50 30.98 19.61 -10.89
C ARG A 50 32.20 20.14 -10.14
N MET A 51 32.15 20.24 -8.82
CA MET A 51 33.26 20.69 -8.00
C MET A 51 34.54 19.85 -8.23
N ALA A 52 34.38 18.55 -8.46
CA ALA A 52 35.49 17.66 -8.78
C ALA A 52 36.04 17.87 -10.20
N ALA A 53 35.14 18.05 -11.20
CA ALA A 53 35.53 18.32 -12.58
C ALA A 53 36.27 19.64 -12.75
N ASP A 54 35.81 20.70 -12.06
CA ASP A 54 36.38 22.04 -12.09
C ASP A 54 37.60 22.20 -11.16
N ASN A 55 38.03 21.11 -10.47
CA ASN A 55 39.12 21.09 -9.48
C ASN A 55 38.92 22.06 -8.30
N GLU A 56 37.69 22.50 -8.02
CA GLU A 56 37.38 23.40 -6.91
C GLU A 56 37.79 22.83 -5.56
N VAL A 57 37.56 21.51 -5.34
CA VAL A 57 37.96 20.83 -4.09
C VAL A 57 39.48 20.85 -3.91
N THR A 58 40.24 20.63 -4.98
CA THR A 58 41.70 20.70 -4.96
C THR A 58 42.21 22.12 -4.69
N ALA A 59 41.54 23.14 -5.25
CA ALA A 59 41.84 24.52 -4.97
C ALA A 59 41.60 24.91 -3.52
N LEU A 60 40.52 24.43 -2.92
CA LEU A 60 40.22 24.63 -1.48
C LEU A 60 41.26 23.98 -0.60
N GLU A 61 41.72 22.75 -0.92
CA GLU A 61 42.79 22.06 -0.20
C GLU A 61 44.12 22.81 -0.27
N SER A 62 44.43 23.41 -1.42
CA SER A 62 45.65 24.21 -1.56
C SER A 62 45.65 25.50 -0.70
N LEU A 63 44.47 25.98 -0.31
CA LEU A 63 44.24 27.06 0.65
C LEU A 63 44.25 26.59 2.11
N GLY A 64 44.50 25.27 2.38
CA GLY A 64 44.52 24.72 3.71
C GLY A 64 43.13 24.35 4.27
N LEU A 65 42.08 24.41 3.45
CA LEU A 65 40.72 24.04 3.86
C LEU A 65 40.51 22.52 3.71
N SER A 66 39.92 21.89 4.71
CA SER A 66 39.67 20.45 4.67
C SER A 66 38.44 20.13 3.82
N LYS A 67 38.45 19.01 3.11
CA LYS A 67 37.28 18.48 2.34
C LYS A 67 36.03 18.34 3.23
N THR A 68 36.19 18.08 4.52
CA THR A 68 35.08 17.97 5.48
C THR A 68 34.24 19.23 5.54
N MET A 69 34.85 20.42 5.38
CA MET A 69 34.13 21.70 5.40
C MET A 69 33.08 21.81 4.30
N VAL A 70 33.30 21.14 3.15
CA VAL A 70 32.38 21.12 2.04
C VAL A 70 31.37 19.96 2.16
N ILE A 71 31.82 18.82 2.68
CA ILE A 71 31.01 17.60 2.75
C ILE A 71 29.96 17.66 3.87
N VAL A 72 30.35 18.17 5.06
CA VAL A 72 29.49 18.19 6.26
C VAL A 72 28.18 18.97 6.01
N PRO A 73 28.16 20.16 5.42
CA PRO A 73 26.90 20.87 5.14
C PRO A 73 25.95 20.06 4.25
N ALA A 74 26.47 19.39 3.22
CA ALA A 74 25.65 18.56 2.33
C ALA A 74 25.04 17.35 3.06
N LEU A 75 25.79 16.71 3.95
CA LEU A 75 25.28 15.61 4.78
C LEU A 75 24.25 16.10 5.79
N LEU A 76 24.45 17.29 6.39
CA LEU A 76 23.47 17.89 7.29
C LEU A 76 22.15 18.24 6.55
N MET A 77 22.25 18.79 5.35
CA MET A 77 21.06 19.02 4.52
C MET A 77 20.36 17.71 4.15
N SER A 78 21.11 16.68 3.78
CA SER A 78 20.57 15.35 3.47
C SER A 78 19.91 14.71 4.70
N PHE A 79 20.44 14.95 5.89
CA PHE A 79 19.82 14.51 7.15
C PHE A 79 18.52 15.25 7.42
N GLY A 80 18.48 16.58 7.26
CA GLY A 80 17.25 17.37 7.36
C GLY A 80 16.19 16.90 6.36
N LEU A 81 16.61 16.63 5.10
CA LEU A 81 15.73 16.08 4.07
C LEU A 81 15.23 14.67 4.42
N SER A 82 16.07 13.85 5.10
CA SER A 82 15.64 12.53 5.60
C SER A 82 14.53 12.64 6.63
N LEU A 83 14.61 13.58 7.57
CA LEU A 83 13.54 13.80 8.55
C LEU A 83 12.25 14.28 7.87
N PHE A 84 12.37 15.19 6.90
CA PHE A 84 11.23 15.63 6.10
C PHE A 84 10.60 14.46 5.32
N ALA A 85 11.43 13.59 4.74
CA ALA A 85 10.96 12.41 4.02
C ALA A 85 10.25 11.40 4.95
N VAL A 86 10.70 11.22 6.20
CA VAL A 86 9.98 10.40 7.20
C VAL A 86 8.59 10.98 7.46
N TRP A 87 8.49 12.29 7.71
CA TRP A 87 7.21 12.95 7.93
C TRP A 87 6.30 12.82 6.70
N LEU A 88 6.84 13.05 5.50
CA LEU A 88 6.09 12.92 4.26
C LEU A 88 5.60 11.48 4.04
N ASN A 89 6.40 10.46 4.38
CA ASN A 89 5.99 9.06 4.32
C ASN A 89 4.75 8.79 5.19
N ASP A 90 4.72 9.33 6.42
CA ASP A 90 3.58 9.12 7.32
C ASP A 90 2.31 9.77 6.77
N VAL A 91 2.42 11.03 6.35
CA VAL A 91 1.29 11.77 5.75
C VAL A 91 0.81 11.11 4.45
N SER A 92 1.75 10.68 3.60
CA SER A 92 1.44 10.11 2.29
C SER A 92 0.59 8.85 2.38
N TYR A 93 0.95 7.90 3.25
CA TYR A 93 0.21 6.64 3.36
C TYR A 93 -1.23 6.86 3.85
N ALA A 94 -1.43 7.74 4.83
CA ALA A 94 -2.75 8.03 5.35
C ALA A 94 -3.58 8.86 4.37
N TRP A 95 -3.00 9.94 3.82
CA TRP A 95 -3.68 10.83 2.88
C TRP A 95 -4.10 10.12 1.58
N SER A 96 -3.18 9.37 0.99
CA SER A 96 -3.43 8.66 -0.28
C SER A 96 -4.58 7.67 -0.13
N HIS A 97 -4.55 6.82 0.91
CA HIS A 97 -5.56 5.78 1.09
C HIS A 97 -6.96 6.37 1.30
N PHE A 98 -7.12 7.26 2.28
CA PHE A 98 -8.43 7.86 2.57
C PHE A 98 -8.95 8.72 1.41
N GLY A 99 -8.05 9.38 0.69
CA GLY A 99 -8.41 10.20 -0.46
C GLY A 99 -8.90 9.36 -1.63
N ILE A 100 -8.16 8.33 -2.00
CA ILE A 100 -8.53 7.41 -3.09
C ILE A 100 -9.84 6.70 -2.77
N GLU A 101 -9.99 6.15 -1.57
CA GLU A 101 -11.21 5.48 -1.15
C GLU A 101 -12.43 6.39 -1.25
N ARG A 102 -12.31 7.65 -0.79
CA ARG A 102 -13.41 8.64 -0.87
C ARG A 102 -13.79 8.97 -2.30
N VAL A 103 -12.82 9.12 -3.21
CA VAL A 103 -13.06 9.40 -4.63
C VAL A 103 -13.69 8.19 -5.30
N VAL A 104 -13.18 7.00 -5.07
CA VAL A 104 -13.70 5.75 -5.64
C VAL A 104 -15.13 5.52 -5.17
N LEU A 105 -15.41 5.58 -3.86
CA LEU A 105 -16.78 5.40 -3.33
C LEU A 105 -17.77 6.41 -3.89
N ARG A 106 -17.37 7.68 -4.05
CA ARG A 106 -18.25 8.71 -4.64
C ARG A 106 -18.49 8.52 -6.14
N SER A 107 -17.60 7.81 -6.80
CA SER A 107 -17.67 7.61 -8.25
C SER A 107 -18.17 6.22 -8.62
N THR A 108 -18.41 5.35 -7.63
CA THR A 108 -18.81 3.95 -7.87
C THR A 108 -20.13 3.86 -8.65
N ASP A 109 -21.11 4.72 -8.37
CA ASP A 109 -22.34 4.77 -9.14
C ASP A 109 -22.08 5.03 -10.62
N ARG A 110 -21.25 6.02 -10.96
CA ARG A 110 -20.89 6.34 -12.34
C ARG A 110 -20.13 5.21 -13.03
N ILE A 111 -19.20 4.57 -12.28
CA ILE A 111 -18.41 3.45 -12.81
C ILE A 111 -19.34 2.28 -13.14
N VAL A 112 -20.21 1.90 -12.20
CA VAL A 112 -21.17 0.80 -12.40
C VAL A 112 -22.10 1.09 -13.60
N TYR A 113 -22.67 2.30 -13.69
CA TYR A 113 -23.48 2.70 -14.83
C TYR A 113 -22.72 2.68 -16.15
N SER A 114 -21.46 3.12 -16.17
CA SER A 114 -20.62 3.13 -17.37
C SER A 114 -20.33 1.70 -17.86
N VAL A 115 -20.01 0.78 -16.96
CA VAL A 115 -19.78 -0.64 -17.29
C VAL A 115 -21.08 -1.29 -17.77
N LEU A 116 -22.20 -1.07 -17.07
CA LEU A 116 -23.51 -1.61 -17.48
C LEU A 116 -23.95 -1.09 -18.84
N GLN A 117 -23.60 0.15 -19.18
CA GLN A 117 -23.94 0.74 -20.49
C GLN A 117 -23.08 0.16 -21.62
N GLN A 118 -21.83 -0.22 -21.34
CA GLN A 118 -20.90 -0.75 -22.35
C GLN A 118 -21.03 -2.26 -22.51
N GLU A 119 -21.13 -3.01 -21.40
CA GLU A 119 -21.04 -4.46 -21.36
C GLU A 119 -22.38 -5.14 -21.08
N GLY A 120 -23.40 -4.39 -20.64
CA GLY A 120 -24.72 -4.95 -20.26
C GLY A 120 -24.69 -5.75 -18.95
N SER A 121 -23.50 -5.98 -18.37
CA SER A 121 -23.33 -6.72 -17.13
C SER A 121 -22.24 -6.15 -16.26
N PHE A 122 -22.41 -6.24 -14.93
CA PHE A 122 -21.42 -5.92 -13.93
C PHE A 122 -21.29 -7.07 -12.95
N LYS A 123 -20.10 -7.59 -12.75
CA LYS A 123 -19.81 -8.68 -11.81
C LYS A 123 -18.87 -8.21 -10.69
N SER A 124 -19.29 -8.48 -9.47
CA SER A 124 -18.49 -8.38 -8.25
C SER A 124 -18.43 -9.76 -7.59
N ASP A 125 -17.53 -9.96 -6.61
CA ASP A 125 -17.42 -11.25 -5.91
C ASP A 125 -18.70 -11.64 -5.16
N GLN A 126 -19.54 -10.66 -4.81
CA GLN A 126 -20.75 -10.86 -4.02
C GLN A 126 -22.04 -10.76 -4.79
N PHE A 127 -22.07 -10.03 -5.89
CA PHE A 127 -23.27 -9.85 -6.69
C PHE A 127 -22.92 -9.68 -8.16
N SER A 128 -23.87 -10.03 -9.02
CA SER A 128 -23.83 -9.70 -10.44
C SER A 128 -25.10 -8.92 -10.80
N ILE A 129 -24.92 -7.94 -11.67
CA ILE A 129 -26.02 -7.13 -12.22
C ILE A 129 -26.00 -7.32 -13.73
N GLU A 130 -27.10 -7.77 -14.28
CA GLU A 130 -27.32 -7.87 -15.73
C GLU A 130 -28.45 -6.93 -16.10
N VAL A 131 -28.31 -6.18 -17.21
CA VAL A 131 -29.31 -5.24 -17.65
C VAL A 131 -29.53 -5.40 -19.16
N ASN A 132 -30.75 -5.26 -19.58
CA ASN A 132 -31.06 -5.26 -21.02
C ASN A 132 -30.68 -3.92 -21.68
N ARG A 133 -30.92 -2.81 -20.97
CA ARG A 133 -30.58 -1.45 -21.43
C ARG A 133 -30.45 -0.49 -20.26
N VAL A 134 -29.58 0.49 -20.41
CA VAL A 134 -29.44 1.60 -19.47
C VAL A 134 -29.93 2.88 -20.12
N ASP A 135 -30.89 3.56 -19.50
CA ASP A 135 -31.42 4.85 -19.93
C ASP A 135 -31.17 5.92 -18.87
N GLY A 136 -30.10 6.68 -19.07
CA GLY A 136 -29.61 7.64 -18.09
C GLY A 136 -29.22 6.97 -16.76
N ARG A 137 -30.01 7.16 -15.71
CA ARG A 137 -29.87 6.52 -14.40
C ARG A 137 -30.87 5.41 -14.12
N THR A 138 -31.67 5.04 -15.11
CA THR A 138 -32.64 3.98 -14.97
C THR A 138 -32.14 2.73 -15.68
N LEU A 139 -32.18 1.61 -14.99
CA LEU A 139 -31.90 0.29 -15.54
C LEU A 139 -33.21 -0.33 -16.04
N ILE A 140 -33.21 -0.84 -17.26
CA ILE A 140 -34.37 -1.49 -17.87
C ILE A 140 -34.16 -3.00 -17.79
N HIS A 141 -35.13 -3.69 -17.19
CA HIS A 141 -35.08 -5.12 -16.88
C HIS A 141 -33.81 -5.57 -16.20
N PRO A 142 -33.42 -4.91 -15.06
CA PRO A 142 -32.26 -5.34 -14.30
C PRO A 142 -32.54 -6.68 -13.64
N VAL A 143 -31.52 -7.56 -13.66
CA VAL A 143 -31.45 -8.79 -12.91
C VAL A 143 -30.25 -8.70 -12.02
N VAL A 144 -30.45 -8.71 -10.70
CA VAL A 144 -29.40 -8.69 -9.70
C VAL A 144 -29.35 -10.05 -9.02
N THR A 145 -28.21 -10.71 -9.09
CA THR A 145 -27.97 -11.97 -8.37
C THR A 145 -26.98 -11.72 -7.26
N VAL A 146 -27.38 -12.01 -6.03
CA VAL A 146 -26.52 -11.90 -4.83
C VAL A 146 -26.10 -13.30 -4.41
N ASN A 147 -24.78 -13.51 -4.37
CA ASN A 147 -24.18 -14.74 -3.88
C ASN A 147 -24.07 -14.66 -2.34
N SER A 148 -24.99 -15.26 -1.61
CA SER A 148 -24.90 -15.39 -0.16
C SER A 148 -24.48 -16.82 0.20
N SER A 149 -23.82 -16.99 1.36
CA SER A 149 -23.23 -18.26 1.81
C SER A 149 -24.28 -19.40 1.87
N GLY A 150 -24.63 -19.99 0.72
CA GLY A 150 -25.54 -21.13 0.60
C GLY A 150 -26.87 -20.88 -0.09
N ASP A 151 -27.19 -19.64 -0.48
CA ASP A 151 -28.44 -19.35 -1.19
C ASP A 151 -28.21 -18.18 -2.18
N ASN A 152 -28.50 -18.42 -3.46
CA ASN A 152 -28.42 -17.37 -4.50
C ASN A 152 -29.76 -16.64 -4.59
N ILE A 153 -29.76 -15.39 -4.19
CA ILE A 153 -30.95 -14.53 -4.28
C ILE A 153 -30.95 -13.81 -5.62
N ARG A 154 -31.93 -14.07 -6.45
CA ARG A 154 -32.13 -13.41 -7.74
C ARG A 154 -33.26 -12.40 -7.65
N MET A 155 -32.95 -11.15 -7.90
CA MET A 155 -33.90 -10.03 -7.93
C MET A 155 -34.03 -9.57 -9.36
N SER A 156 -35.28 -9.51 -9.86
CA SER A 156 -35.59 -8.99 -11.19
C SER A 156 -36.66 -7.89 -11.11
N ALA A 157 -36.49 -6.82 -11.87
CA ALA A 157 -37.44 -5.70 -11.89
C ALA A 157 -37.70 -5.20 -13.31
N ALA A 158 -38.85 -4.54 -13.52
CA ALA A 158 -39.13 -3.88 -14.79
C ALA A 158 -38.23 -2.65 -14.97
N LYS A 159 -38.04 -1.89 -13.89
CA LYS A 159 -37.12 -0.75 -13.83
C LYS A 159 -36.40 -0.75 -12.50
N GLY A 160 -35.17 -0.23 -12.49
CA GLY A 160 -34.40 -0.06 -11.28
C GLY A 160 -33.43 1.09 -11.36
N SER A 161 -32.97 1.55 -10.21
CA SER A 161 -31.88 2.52 -10.11
C SER A 161 -30.88 2.12 -9.04
N LEU A 162 -29.62 2.46 -9.27
CA LEU A 162 -28.53 2.21 -8.34
C LEU A 162 -28.06 3.53 -7.73
N THR A 163 -27.88 3.54 -6.43
CA THR A 163 -27.30 4.70 -5.69
C THR A 163 -26.31 4.18 -4.66
N VAL A 164 -25.14 4.81 -4.57
CA VAL A 164 -24.13 4.45 -3.57
C VAL A 164 -24.41 5.21 -2.29
N ASP A 165 -24.46 4.50 -1.16
CA ASP A 165 -24.36 5.11 0.17
C ASP A 165 -22.90 5.11 0.63
N PRO A 166 -22.20 6.26 0.60
CA PRO A 166 -20.80 6.33 0.98
C PRO A 166 -20.56 6.04 2.47
N LYS A 167 -21.58 6.23 3.33
CA LYS A 167 -21.46 5.99 4.77
C LYS A 167 -21.52 4.51 5.13
N ARG A 168 -22.37 3.78 4.43
CA ARG A 168 -22.55 2.34 4.64
C ARG A 168 -21.68 1.47 3.72
N GLN A 169 -20.97 2.11 2.77
CA GLN A 169 -20.19 1.42 1.73
C GLN A 169 -21.04 0.35 1.00
N SER A 170 -22.30 0.66 0.76
CA SER A 170 -23.29 -0.21 0.11
C SER A 170 -23.83 0.42 -1.15
N LEU A 171 -24.14 -0.43 -2.13
CA LEU A 171 -24.87 -0.05 -3.32
C LEU A 171 -26.35 -0.29 -3.05
N GLN A 172 -27.14 0.77 -3.03
CA GLN A 172 -28.58 0.69 -2.85
C GLN A 172 -29.24 0.46 -4.21
N PHE A 173 -29.88 -0.69 -4.35
CA PHE A 173 -30.69 -1.02 -5.53
C PHE A 173 -32.16 -0.74 -5.22
N ARG A 174 -32.73 0.22 -5.93
CA ARG A 174 -34.15 0.53 -5.87
C ARG A 174 -34.86 -0.16 -7.04
N MET A 175 -35.85 -0.96 -6.73
CA MET A 175 -36.68 -1.68 -7.72
C MET A 175 -38.04 -1.04 -7.85
N GLU A 176 -38.52 -0.96 -9.09
CA GLU A 176 -39.92 -0.65 -9.42
C GLU A 176 -40.55 -1.88 -10.08
N GLN A 177 -41.59 -2.43 -9.48
CA GLN A 177 -42.29 -3.65 -9.94
C GLN A 177 -41.32 -4.84 -10.10
N GLY A 178 -40.83 -5.35 -8.98
CA GLY A 178 -39.83 -6.41 -8.96
C GLY A 178 -40.33 -7.72 -8.37
N SER A 179 -39.63 -8.79 -8.65
CA SER A 179 -39.75 -10.09 -7.99
C SER A 179 -38.44 -10.56 -7.47
N ILE A 180 -38.45 -11.21 -6.31
CA ILE A 180 -37.30 -11.85 -5.66
C ILE A 180 -37.53 -13.34 -5.68
N ASP A 181 -36.62 -14.04 -6.32
CA ASP A 181 -36.60 -15.49 -6.37
C ASP A 181 -35.40 -15.99 -5.58
N SER A 182 -35.62 -16.82 -4.56
CA SER A 182 -34.58 -17.54 -3.83
C SER A 182 -34.58 -19.02 -4.26
N GLU A 183 -33.39 -19.65 -4.32
CA GLU A 183 -33.27 -21.09 -4.64
C GLU A 183 -34.03 -21.99 -3.65
N SER A 184 -34.31 -21.48 -2.45
CA SER A 184 -35.10 -22.19 -1.41
C SER A 184 -36.62 -22.14 -1.61
N ASN A 185 -37.13 -21.90 -2.83
CA ASN A 185 -38.54 -21.90 -3.19
C ASN A 185 -39.40 -20.76 -2.61
N PHE A 186 -38.83 -19.64 -2.27
CA PHE A 186 -39.60 -18.49 -1.82
C PHE A 186 -39.61 -17.42 -2.90
N ARG A 187 -40.80 -17.11 -3.43
CA ARG A 187 -41.00 -16.02 -4.39
C ARG A 187 -41.77 -14.89 -3.72
N LEU A 188 -41.10 -13.78 -3.52
CA LEU A 188 -41.74 -12.51 -3.12
C LEU A 188 -41.97 -11.65 -4.35
N VAL A 189 -43.21 -11.31 -4.64
CA VAL A 189 -43.57 -10.29 -5.63
C VAL A 189 -43.75 -8.98 -4.85
N ASP A 190 -42.82 -8.04 -5.08
CA ASP A 190 -42.83 -6.76 -4.38
C ASP A 190 -43.55 -5.72 -5.23
N GLY A 191 -44.53 -5.05 -4.64
CA GLY A 191 -45.48 -4.24 -5.37
C GLY A 191 -45.01 -2.83 -5.72
N GLU A 192 -44.31 -2.10 -4.88
CA GLU A 192 -43.90 -0.71 -5.12
C GLU A 192 -42.63 -0.35 -4.34
N ASN A 193 -41.60 0.12 -5.08
CA ASN A 193 -40.40 0.85 -4.54
C ASN A 193 -39.66 0.22 -3.38
N SER A 194 -39.15 -0.99 -3.55
CA SER A 194 -38.29 -1.58 -2.52
C SER A 194 -36.81 -1.21 -2.70
N LEU A 195 -36.14 -0.95 -1.57
CA LEU A 195 -34.75 -0.58 -1.53
C LEU A 195 -33.93 -1.75 -0.94
N TYR A 196 -33.01 -2.28 -1.71
CA TYR A 196 -32.12 -3.37 -1.29
C TYR A 196 -30.70 -2.86 -1.18
N GLU A 197 -30.04 -3.19 -0.07
CA GLU A 197 -28.65 -2.85 0.15
C GLU A 197 -27.75 -4.00 -0.31
N LEU A 198 -26.95 -3.74 -1.34
CA LEU A 198 -25.93 -4.66 -1.83
C LEU A 198 -24.58 -4.24 -1.25
N PRO A 199 -23.90 -5.05 -0.45
CA PRO A 199 -22.59 -4.70 0.08
C PRO A 199 -21.60 -4.64 -1.09
N LEU A 200 -20.89 -3.50 -1.21
CA LEU A 200 -19.86 -3.32 -2.25
C LEU A 200 -18.62 -4.17 -1.97
N ARG A 201 -18.48 -4.61 -0.72
CA ARG A 201 -17.36 -5.44 -0.25
C ARG A 201 -17.85 -6.51 0.70
N SER A 202 -17.18 -7.64 0.70
CA SER A 202 -17.46 -8.68 1.67
C SER A 202 -17.13 -8.20 3.10
N PRO A 203 -17.85 -8.69 4.12
CA PRO A 203 -17.47 -8.42 5.51
C PRO A 203 -16.02 -8.81 5.81
N ASP A 204 -15.48 -9.81 5.11
CA ASP A 204 -14.09 -10.26 5.25
C ASP A 204 -13.12 -9.33 4.52
N GLU A 205 -13.48 -8.75 3.39
CA GLU A 205 -12.69 -7.71 2.71
C GLU A 205 -12.67 -6.41 3.50
N LEU A 206 -13.79 -6.01 4.10
CA LEU A 206 -13.84 -4.86 5.01
C LEU A 206 -12.94 -5.06 6.23
N LYS A 207 -12.93 -6.27 6.81
CA LYS A 207 -12.02 -6.63 7.89
C LYS A 207 -10.56 -6.63 7.42
N GLN A 208 -10.26 -7.18 6.23
CA GLN A 208 -8.91 -7.21 5.69
C GLN A 208 -8.40 -5.81 5.31
N GLN A 209 -9.25 -4.92 4.82
CA GLN A 209 -8.88 -3.57 4.45
C GLN A 209 -8.67 -2.67 5.67
N ASN A 210 -9.57 -2.73 6.66
CA ASN A 210 -9.35 -2.13 7.97
C ASN A 210 -8.15 -2.76 8.69
N ALA A 211 -7.78 -3.98 8.30
CA ALA A 211 -6.66 -4.74 8.82
C ALA A 211 -5.33 -4.44 8.13
N ASN A 212 -5.26 -3.61 7.06
CA ASN A 212 -3.99 -3.35 6.40
C ASN A 212 -3.15 -2.33 7.19
N PRO A 213 -2.09 -2.78 7.89
CA PRO A 213 -1.29 -1.91 8.76
C PRO A 213 -0.67 -0.71 8.06
N SER A 214 -0.56 -0.78 6.72
CA SER A 214 0.12 0.26 5.94
C SER A 214 -0.66 1.58 5.87
N HIS A 215 -1.97 1.57 6.16
CA HIS A 215 -2.85 2.74 6.05
C HIS A 215 -2.98 3.53 7.36
N LEU A 216 -2.51 2.97 8.47
CA LEU A 216 -2.58 3.60 9.79
C LEU A 216 -1.52 4.70 9.95
N TYR A 217 -1.83 5.77 10.67
CA TYR A 217 -0.82 6.74 11.13
C TYR A 217 0.14 6.10 12.12
N LEU A 218 1.40 6.57 12.15
CA LEU A 218 2.40 6.07 13.10
C LEU A 218 1.93 6.17 14.55
N SER A 219 1.16 7.22 14.89
CA SER A 219 0.60 7.40 16.23
C SER A 219 -0.43 6.33 16.61
N GLN A 220 -1.14 5.77 15.65
CA GLN A 220 -2.17 4.74 15.87
C GLN A 220 -1.58 3.33 15.91
N ILE A 221 -0.45 3.11 15.23
CA ILE A 221 0.16 1.78 15.11
C ILE A 221 0.54 1.20 16.47
N SER A 222 1.00 2.02 17.42
CA SER A 222 1.37 1.55 18.76
C SER A 222 0.18 0.95 19.51
N ASN A 223 -0.99 1.56 19.42
CA ASN A 223 -2.21 1.06 20.05
C ASN A 223 -2.69 -0.23 19.36
N GLU A 224 -2.68 -0.25 18.02
CA GLU A 224 -3.04 -1.43 17.24
C GLU A 224 -2.12 -2.63 17.50
N ILE A 225 -0.82 -2.41 17.73
CA ILE A 225 0.10 -3.48 18.14
C ILE A 225 -0.33 -4.05 19.48
N GLY A 226 -0.64 -3.20 20.47
CA GLY A 226 -1.09 -3.64 21.79
C GLY A 226 -2.40 -4.44 21.72
N GLU A 227 -3.38 -3.96 20.97
CA GLU A 227 -4.65 -4.68 20.76
C GLU A 227 -4.44 -6.02 20.04
N GLN A 228 -3.59 -6.04 19.01
CA GLN A 228 -3.28 -7.26 18.27
C GLN A 228 -2.52 -8.29 19.13
N GLU A 229 -1.62 -7.84 20.01
CA GLU A 229 -0.92 -8.72 20.96
C GLU A 229 -1.89 -9.33 21.98
N GLN A 230 -2.85 -8.55 22.48
CA GLN A 230 -3.89 -9.07 23.39
C GLN A 230 -4.81 -10.07 22.67
N GLN A 231 -5.24 -9.78 21.45
CA GLN A 231 -6.06 -10.69 20.65
C GLN A 231 -5.30 -11.99 20.34
N LEU A 232 -4.02 -11.92 20.02
CA LEU A 232 -3.18 -13.09 19.78
C LEU A 232 -3.04 -13.94 21.03
N ALA A 233 -2.76 -13.35 22.20
CA ALA A 233 -2.65 -14.06 23.47
C ALA A 233 -3.98 -14.73 23.87
N ALA A 234 -5.12 -14.06 23.66
CA ALA A 234 -6.44 -14.64 23.90
C ALA A 234 -6.72 -15.84 22.98
N LEU A 235 -6.36 -15.73 21.70
CA LEU A 235 -6.51 -16.81 20.73
C LEU A 235 -5.60 -18.01 21.07
N GLU A 236 -4.35 -17.77 21.45
CA GLU A 236 -3.40 -18.79 21.88
C GLU A 236 -3.92 -19.54 23.12
N SER A 237 -4.39 -18.80 24.15
CA SER A 237 -4.95 -19.42 25.35
C SER A 237 -6.21 -20.24 25.07
N GLN A 238 -7.06 -19.78 24.16
CA GLN A 238 -8.25 -20.52 23.74
C GLN A 238 -7.88 -21.84 23.03
N ILE A 239 -6.94 -21.82 22.12
CA ILE A 239 -6.44 -22.99 21.40
C ILE A 239 -5.77 -23.98 22.38
N GLU A 240 -4.98 -23.50 23.35
CA GLU A 240 -4.36 -24.32 24.38
C GLU A 240 -5.38 -25.00 25.27
N LEU A 241 -6.41 -24.29 25.71
CA LEU A 241 -7.52 -24.87 26.51
C LEU A 241 -8.27 -25.94 25.73
N GLU A 242 -8.60 -25.69 24.47
CA GLU A 242 -9.31 -26.64 23.62
C GLU A 242 -8.46 -27.88 23.33
N ALA A 243 -7.17 -27.71 23.03
CA ALA A 243 -6.23 -28.81 22.87
C ALA A 243 -6.13 -29.63 24.14
N THR A 244 -6.00 -29.00 25.31
CA THR A 244 -5.92 -29.70 26.61
C THR A 244 -7.20 -30.48 26.89
N ALA A 245 -8.37 -29.93 26.61
CA ALA A 245 -9.65 -30.61 26.78
C ALA A 245 -9.76 -31.84 25.87
N GLN A 246 -9.34 -31.75 24.61
CA GLN A 246 -9.34 -32.86 23.66
C GLN A 246 -8.35 -33.99 24.09
N PHE A 247 -7.17 -33.61 24.59
CA PHE A 247 -6.23 -34.56 25.16
C PHE A 247 -6.79 -35.29 26.38
N LEU A 248 -7.49 -34.59 27.28
CA LEU A 248 -8.09 -35.19 28.47
C LEU A 248 -9.27 -36.10 28.15
N THR A 249 -10.03 -35.81 27.10
CA THR A 249 -11.15 -36.63 26.64
C THR A 249 -10.73 -37.80 25.73
N GLY A 250 -9.47 -37.82 25.28
CA GLY A 250 -8.96 -38.87 24.36
C GLY A 250 -9.47 -38.70 22.92
N ASP A 251 -10.07 -37.55 22.59
CA ASP A 251 -10.57 -37.25 21.24
C ASP A 251 -9.47 -36.67 20.33
N PHE A 252 -8.60 -37.57 19.86
CA PHE A 252 -7.52 -37.19 18.93
C PHE A 252 -8.03 -36.94 17.49
N VAL A 253 -9.24 -37.40 17.17
CA VAL A 253 -9.83 -37.16 15.84
C VAL A 253 -10.22 -35.69 15.69
N GLY A 254 -10.68 -35.07 16.76
CA GLY A 254 -10.98 -33.63 16.80
C GLY A 254 -9.80 -32.74 16.39
N LEU A 255 -8.57 -33.13 16.77
CA LEU A 255 -7.34 -32.41 16.41
C LEU A 255 -6.99 -32.46 14.90
N THR A 256 -7.58 -33.36 14.14
CA THR A 256 -7.36 -33.49 12.70
C THR A 256 -8.51 -32.91 11.86
N GLN A 257 -9.58 -32.46 12.48
CA GLN A 257 -10.75 -31.89 11.81
C GLN A 257 -10.48 -30.55 11.16
N GLU A 258 -11.32 -30.17 10.22
CA GLU A 258 -11.22 -28.86 9.52
C GLU A 258 -11.35 -27.66 10.47
N SER A 259 -12.07 -27.79 11.56
CA SER A 259 -12.18 -26.79 12.63
C SER A 259 -10.82 -26.43 13.21
N TRP A 260 -9.99 -27.42 13.52
CA TRP A 260 -8.63 -27.24 14.05
C TRP A 260 -7.69 -26.58 13.03
N LYS A 261 -7.77 -27.01 11.78
CA LYS A 261 -7.02 -26.37 10.68
C LYS A 261 -7.42 -24.91 10.50
N SER A 262 -8.70 -24.60 10.61
CA SER A 262 -9.23 -23.25 10.53
C SER A 262 -8.73 -22.37 11.69
N GLN A 263 -8.67 -22.89 12.92
CA GLN A 263 -8.16 -22.18 14.08
C GLN A 263 -6.65 -21.92 13.98
N ASN A 264 -5.86 -22.91 13.58
CA ASN A 264 -4.43 -22.74 13.35
C ASN A 264 -4.16 -21.70 12.23
N LYS A 265 -4.94 -21.71 11.17
CA LYS A 265 -4.84 -20.70 10.11
C LYS A 265 -5.13 -19.30 10.66
N LYS A 266 -6.17 -19.13 11.50
CA LYS A 266 -6.46 -17.83 12.14
C LYS A 266 -5.31 -17.38 13.04
N LEU A 267 -4.66 -18.31 13.75
CA LEU A 267 -3.49 -18.01 14.58
C LEU A 267 -2.30 -17.53 13.72
N GLU A 268 -2.01 -18.23 12.64
CA GLU A 268 -0.95 -17.86 11.70
C GLU A 268 -1.24 -16.48 11.05
N ASP A 269 -2.46 -16.24 10.61
CA ASP A 269 -2.89 -14.97 10.04
C ASP A 269 -2.74 -13.82 11.06
N SER A 270 -3.08 -14.08 12.33
CA SER A 270 -2.94 -13.11 13.42
C SER A 270 -1.48 -12.79 13.72
N ARG A 271 -0.60 -13.81 13.78
CA ARG A 271 0.85 -13.64 13.93
C ARG A 271 1.46 -12.88 12.75
N TYR A 272 1.04 -13.21 11.54
CA TYR A 272 1.48 -12.52 10.33
C TYR A 272 1.05 -11.05 10.33
N ARG A 273 -0.17 -10.75 10.76
CA ARG A 273 -0.67 -9.39 10.92
C ARG A 273 0.17 -8.61 11.94
N LEU A 274 0.46 -9.19 13.10
CA LEU A 274 1.28 -8.57 14.13
C LEU A 274 2.70 -8.27 13.62
N ALA A 275 3.32 -9.21 12.90
CA ALA A 275 4.63 -8.99 12.29
C ALA A 275 4.59 -7.80 11.31
N ARG A 276 3.56 -7.72 10.46
CA ARG A 276 3.38 -6.59 9.53
C ARG A 276 3.17 -5.27 10.26
N LEU A 277 2.39 -5.23 11.36
CA LEU A 277 2.21 -4.02 12.17
C LEU A 277 3.55 -3.53 12.74
N LYS A 278 4.36 -4.42 13.30
CA LYS A 278 5.68 -4.09 13.85
C LYS A 278 6.67 -3.58 12.79
N VAL A 279 6.53 -4.03 11.55
CA VAL A 279 7.41 -3.64 10.43
C VAL A 279 7.11 -2.23 9.91
N VAL A 280 5.85 -1.76 9.97
CA VAL A 280 5.44 -0.48 9.35
C VAL A 280 6.26 0.72 9.84
N PRO A 281 6.47 0.95 11.15
CA PRO A 281 7.28 2.07 11.63
C PRO A 281 8.71 2.00 11.08
N HIS A 282 9.36 0.85 11.21
CA HIS A 282 10.74 0.66 10.72
C HIS A 282 10.85 0.92 9.23
N ARG A 283 9.88 0.46 8.42
CA ARG A 283 9.85 0.70 6.98
C ARG A 283 9.74 2.20 6.64
N ARG A 284 8.85 2.95 7.32
CA ARG A 284 8.68 4.39 7.07
C ARG A 284 9.93 5.17 7.41
N TRP A 285 10.54 4.87 8.56
CA TRP A 285 11.79 5.48 8.96
C TRP A 285 12.94 5.10 8.02
N ALA A 286 13.12 3.83 7.70
CA ALA A 286 14.18 3.37 6.81
C ALA A 286 14.07 4.01 5.41
N ASN A 287 12.85 4.11 4.85
CA ASN A 287 12.62 4.82 3.59
C ASN A 287 13.01 6.30 3.65
N GLY A 288 12.66 7.01 4.73
CA GLY A 288 13.04 8.42 4.87
C GLY A 288 14.55 8.59 5.00
N PHE A 289 15.22 7.75 5.80
CA PHE A 289 16.67 7.79 5.99
C PHE A 289 17.48 7.33 4.77
N SER A 290 16.83 6.86 3.70
CA SER A 290 17.52 6.57 2.44
C SER A 290 18.17 7.81 1.81
N CYS A 291 17.65 9.02 2.04
CA CYS A 291 18.25 10.25 1.51
C CYS A 291 19.68 10.45 2.01
N ILE A 292 19.88 10.32 3.32
CA ILE A 292 21.26 10.45 3.90
C ILE A 292 22.13 9.25 3.50
N ALA A 293 21.59 8.04 3.47
CA ALA A 293 22.33 6.86 3.04
C ALA A 293 22.87 7.00 1.61
N PHE A 294 22.03 7.54 0.71
CA PHE A 294 22.40 7.80 -0.68
C PHE A 294 23.44 8.94 -0.81
N ALA A 295 23.30 9.99 0.01
CA ALA A 295 24.27 11.08 0.04
C ALA A 295 25.66 10.62 0.52
N ILE A 296 25.71 9.79 1.57
CA ILE A 296 26.98 9.24 2.12
C ILE A 296 27.75 8.42 1.07
N ILE A 297 27.04 7.68 0.20
CA ILE A 297 27.65 6.95 -0.92
C ILE A 297 27.94 7.88 -2.10
N GLY A 298 26.99 8.76 -2.45
CA GLY A 298 27.04 9.60 -3.63
C GLY A 298 28.20 10.59 -3.61
N VAL A 299 28.45 11.24 -2.45
CA VAL A 299 29.52 12.23 -2.29
C VAL A 299 30.90 11.67 -2.69
N PRO A 300 31.41 10.59 -2.09
CA PRO A 300 32.75 10.11 -2.42
C PRO A 300 32.87 9.55 -3.84
N ILE A 301 31.81 8.97 -4.38
CA ILE A 301 31.79 8.49 -5.77
C ILE A 301 31.85 9.69 -6.73
N ALA A 302 31.01 10.71 -6.51
CA ALA A 302 30.98 11.89 -7.34
C ALA A 302 32.33 12.64 -7.36
N LEU A 303 32.99 12.78 -6.20
CA LEU A 303 34.30 13.40 -6.08
C LEU A 303 35.41 12.65 -6.86
N ARG A 304 35.32 11.32 -6.92
CA ARG A 304 36.33 10.49 -7.62
C ARG A 304 36.19 10.50 -9.13
N LEU A 305 34.97 10.59 -9.63
CA LEU A 305 34.72 10.43 -11.07
C LEU A 305 35.27 11.59 -11.91
N LYS A 306 35.38 12.81 -11.36
CA LYS A 306 35.91 14.02 -12.03
C LYS A 306 35.38 14.21 -13.44
N THR A 307 34.16 13.76 -13.73
CA THR A 307 33.52 13.86 -15.04
C THR A 307 32.57 15.05 -15.06
N GLY A 308 32.71 15.95 -16.03
CA GLY A 308 31.77 17.05 -16.21
C GLY A 308 30.36 16.63 -16.69
N ASN A 309 30.13 15.34 -16.92
CA ASN A 309 28.85 14.83 -17.39
C ASN A 309 27.99 14.35 -16.20
N TYR A 310 26.94 15.11 -15.89
CA TYR A 310 26.03 14.85 -14.77
C TYR A 310 25.31 13.48 -14.88
N ALA A 311 24.95 13.07 -16.11
CA ALA A 311 24.25 11.80 -16.32
C ALA A 311 25.17 10.61 -16.01
N THR A 312 26.43 10.69 -16.39
CA THR A 312 27.44 9.64 -16.09
C THR A 312 27.70 9.57 -14.58
N THR A 313 27.87 10.73 -13.92
CA THR A 313 28.08 10.78 -12.47
C THR A 313 26.89 10.23 -11.72
N PHE A 314 25.68 10.64 -12.10
CA PHE A 314 24.45 10.11 -11.49
C PHE A 314 24.31 8.61 -11.72
N GLY A 315 24.49 8.13 -12.96
CA GLY A 315 24.41 6.70 -13.27
C GLY A 315 25.40 5.84 -12.45
N ALA A 316 26.63 6.31 -12.31
CA ALA A 316 27.65 5.63 -11.51
C ALA A 316 27.37 5.62 -10.01
N CYS A 317 26.71 6.66 -9.47
CA CYS A 317 26.26 6.69 -8.08
C CYS A 317 24.98 5.88 -7.86
N PHE A 318 24.04 5.94 -8.82
CA PHE A 318 22.74 5.28 -8.71
C PHE A 318 22.81 3.76 -8.87
N LEU A 319 23.69 3.27 -9.75
CA LEU A 319 23.80 1.83 -10.04
C LEU A 319 24.17 0.99 -8.81
N PRO A 320 25.21 1.34 -8.00
CA PRO A 320 25.48 0.64 -6.75
C PRO A 320 24.31 0.67 -5.77
N ILE A 321 23.58 1.78 -5.69
CA ILE A 321 22.41 1.89 -4.83
C ILE A 321 21.30 0.95 -5.33
N LEU A 322 21.03 0.93 -6.62
CA LEU A 322 20.03 0.04 -7.21
C LEU A 322 20.34 -1.44 -6.97
N LEU A 323 21.61 -1.84 -7.12
CA LEU A 323 22.04 -3.23 -7.01
C LEU A 323 22.24 -3.70 -5.58
N LEU A 324 22.53 -2.80 -4.64
CA LEU A 324 22.84 -3.16 -3.27
C LEU A 324 21.70 -2.79 -2.31
N TYR A 325 21.29 -1.51 -2.31
CA TYR A 325 20.29 -1.01 -1.35
C TYR A 325 18.94 -1.69 -1.53
N TYR A 326 18.39 -1.68 -2.75
CA TYR A 326 17.04 -2.21 -2.99
C TYR A 326 16.90 -3.71 -2.73
N PRO A 327 17.81 -4.59 -3.19
CA PRO A 327 17.74 -6.01 -2.84
C PRO A 327 17.84 -6.28 -1.34
N LEU A 328 18.76 -5.61 -0.64
CA LEU A 328 18.93 -5.77 0.82
C LEU A 328 17.70 -5.24 1.59
N PHE A 329 17.18 -4.10 1.17
CA PHE A 329 15.97 -3.52 1.75
C PHE A 329 14.76 -4.47 1.56
N MET A 330 14.57 -5.01 0.34
CA MET A 330 13.47 -5.93 0.04
C MET A 330 13.63 -7.27 0.77
N PHE A 331 14.85 -7.77 0.89
CA PHE A 331 15.14 -8.97 1.67
C PHE A 331 14.76 -8.78 3.13
N GLY A 332 15.23 -7.69 3.77
CA GLY A 332 14.88 -7.35 5.14
C GLY A 332 13.38 -7.13 5.34
N LEU A 333 12.74 -6.42 4.41
CA LEU A 333 11.31 -6.12 4.45
C LEU A 333 10.43 -7.39 4.34
N ASN A 334 10.74 -8.26 3.39
CA ASN A 334 9.96 -9.49 3.17
C ASN A 334 10.17 -10.48 4.32
N GLY A 335 11.41 -10.64 4.79
CA GLY A 335 11.71 -11.48 5.95
C GLY A 335 11.04 -10.99 7.24
N ALA A 336 10.99 -9.67 7.44
CA ALA A 336 10.29 -9.09 8.60
C ALA A 336 8.76 -9.22 8.49
N LYS A 337 8.18 -9.07 7.30
CA LYS A 337 6.74 -9.23 7.07
C LYS A 337 6.27 -10.67 7.27
N SER A 338 7.09 -11.65 6.90
CA SER A 338 6.78 -13.07 7.12
C SER A 338 7.02 -13.52 8.57
N GLY A 339 7.59 -12.65 9.43
CA GLY A 339 7.96 -13.00 10.79
C GLY A 339 9.27 -13.83 10.91
N ALA A 340 9.94 -14.14 9.79
CA ALA A 340 11.20 -14.86 9.77
C ALA A 340 12.39 -14.04 10.29
N LEU A 341 12.31 -12.70 10.13
CA LEU A 341 13.31 -11.76 10.60
C LEU A 341 12.67 -10.72 11.54
N PRO A 342 13.43 -10.15 12.46
CA PRO A 342 12.92 -9.09 13.33
C PRO A 342 12.61 -7.82 12.52
N ALA A 343 11.69 -6.98 13.02
CA ALA A 343 11.21 -5.78 12.32
C ALA A 343 12.32 -4.78 11.93
N TRP A 344 13.40 -4.70 12.71
CA TRP A 344 14.55 -3.83 12.42
C TRP A 344 15.39 -4.30 11.21
N SER A 345 15.21 -5.52 10.70
CA SER A 345 15.94 -6.02 9.52
C SER A 345 15.73 -5.17 8.25
N VAL A 346 14.68 -4.37 8.21
CA VAL A 346 14.42 -3.38 7.14
C VAL A 346 15.56 -2.36 7.02
N TRP A 347 16.34 -2.11 8.09
CA TRP A 347 17.46 -1.18 8.08
C TRP A 347 18.73 -1.74 7.45
N ILE A 348 18.78 -3.03 7.10
CA ILE A 348 19.98 -3.69 6.54
C ILE A 348 20.50 -2.92 5.32
N GLY A 349 19.61 -2.47 4.43
CA GLY A 349 19.99 -1.68 3.26
C GLY A 349 20.64 -0.35 3.62
N ASN A 350 20.07 0.39 4.58
CA ASN A 350 20.61 1.68 5.04
C ASN A 350 21.96 1.51 5.73
N VAL A 351 22.09 0.50 6.60
CA VAL A 351 23.34 0.20 7.32
C VAL A 351 24.44 -0.22 6.35
N ALA A 352 24.15 -1.09 5.38
CA ALA A 352 25.11 -1.48 4.36
C ALA A 352 25.61 -0.28 3.55
N CYS A 353 24.69 0.60 3.12
CA CYS A 353 25.01 1.83 2.41
C CYS A 353 25.86 2.78 3.29
N ALA A 354 25.49 2.94 4.55
CA ALA A 354 26.24 3.80 5.49
C ALA A 354 27.68 3.29 5.71
N ILE A 355 27.86 1.98 5.89
CA ILE A 355 29.21 1.37 6.08
C ILE A 355 30.06 1.59 4.81
N ILE A 356 29.53 1.24 3.65
CA ILE A 356 30.27 1.38 2.39
C ILE A 356 30.60 2.85 2.12
N GLY A 357 29.61 3.74 2.26
CA GLY A 357 29.78 5.15 2.03
C GLY A 357 30.80 5.76 3.03
N PHE A 358 30.78 5.36 4.30
CA PHE A 358 31.74 5.81 5.29
C PHE A 358 33.17 5.33 4.98
N VAL A 359 33.34 4.09 4.53
CA VAL A 359 34.66 3.57 4.11
C VAL A 359 35.19 4.35 2.89
N LEU A 360 34.32 4.63 1.92
CA LEU A 360 34.68 5.42 0.75
C LEU A 360 35.04 6.86 1.15
N LEU A 361 34.24 7.47 2.01
CA LEU A 361 34.48 8.83 2.51
C LEU A 361 35.78 8.95 3.28
N LYS A 362 36.07 7.97 4.17
CA LYS A 362 37.34 7.92 4.92
C LYS A 362 38.56 7.81 4.01
N ARG A 363 38.45 7.06 2.91
CA ARG A 363 39.51 6.97 1.90
C ARG A 363 39.71 8.30 1.20
N GLU A 364 38.62 9.02 0.87
CA GLU A 364 38.63 10.30 0.19
C GLU A 364 39.21 11.43 1.07
N LEU A 365 38.97 11.38 2.38
CA LEU A 365 39.50 12.35 3.34
C LEU A 365 40.99 12.13 3.67
N ARG A 366 41.53 10.95 3.33
CA ARG A 366 42.95 10.62 3.55
C ARG A 366 43.83 10.79 2.30
N SER A 367 43.21 10.86 1.14
CA SER A 367 43.86 11.12 -0.16
C SER A 367 44.03 12.60 -0.39
#